data_334ee908e0e794f5773b7884d700096f
#
_entry.id   334ee908e0e794f5773b7884d700096f
#
_cell.length_a   1.000
_cell.length_b   1.000
_cell.length_c   1.000
_cell.angle_alpha   90.00
_cell.angle_beta   90.00
_cell.angle_gamma   90.00
#
_symmetry.space_group_name_H-M   'P 1'
#
loop_
_entity.id
_entity.type
_entity.pdbx_description
1 polymer ?
#
loop_
_entity_poly.entity_id
_entity_poly.type
_entity_poly.pdbx_seq_one_letter_code
_entity_poly.pdbx_strand_id
1 'polypeptide(L)'
;MDIIYEKAVPADLDELCSVIKRAVEKMDSMGIFQWDEVYPDRDTLQDYIEKGQIYVGRTGGRIAVMFVLNMQYDESYNHAAWKDPDVPYRVLHRFCVDPDFQGCGVGGKALDHIEKLLSEQGIHAVRIDVFSKNPYALKMYEKHGYTVAGTGDFRMGLFMLMEKYF
;
A
#
# COMPACT_ATOMS: atom_id res chain seq x y z
N MET A 1 -21.11 1.96 -0.03
CA MET A 1 -20.22 2.19 1.13
C MET A 1 -19.43 3.46 0.89
N ASP A 2 -19.64 4.43 1.74
CA ASP A 2 -18.91 5.69 1.68
C ASP A 2 -17.65 5.59 2.53
N ILE A 3 -16.52 5.97 1.92
CA ILE A 3 -15.22 5.95 2.58
C ILE A 3 -14.70 7.39 2.64
N ILE A 4 -14.36 7.83 3.84
CA ILE A 4 -13.75 9.14 4.07
C ILE A 4 -12.24 8.93 4.21
N TYR A 5 -11.47 9.62 3.36
CA TYR A 5 -10.01 9.53 3.34
C TYR A 5 -9.38 10.74 4.00
N GLU A 6 -8.40 10.51 4.86
CA GLU A 6 -7.69 11.56 5.58
C GLU A 6 -6.28 11.08 5.96
N LYS A 7 -5.40 12.01 6.30
CA LYS A 7 -4.12 11.64 6.91
C LYS A 7 -4.36 11.06 8.29
N ALA A 8 -3.66 9.98 8.61
CA ALA A 8 -3.69 9.41 9.95
C ALA A 8 -3.09 10.39 10.97
N VAL A 9 -3.64 10.39 12.16
CA VAL A 9 -3.20 11.21 13.30
C VAL A 9 -2.69 10.29 14.42
N PRO A 10 -1.93 10.82 15.42
CA PRO A 10 -1.38 9.97 16.50
C PRO A 10 -2.42 9.14 17.24
N ALA A 11 -3.66 9.63 17.37
CA ALA A 11 -4.75 8.88 18.00
C ALA A 11 -5.16 7.62 17.21
N ASP A 12 -4.80 7.50 15.95
CA ASP A 12 -5.11 6.35 15.11
C ASP A 12 -4.14 5.16 15.29
N LEU A 13 -3.02 5.37 15.97
CA LEU A 13 -1.93 4.40 16.02
C LEU A 13 -2.35 3.03 16.52
N ASP A 14 -3.14 2.97 17.60
CA ASP A 14 -3.62 1.70 18.15
C ASP A 14 -4.52 0.95 17.17
N GLU A 15 -5.42 1.65 16.51
CA GLU A 15 -6.32 1.05 15.50
C GLU A 15 -5.53 0.57 14.27
N LEU A 16 -4.55 1.34 13.81
CA LEU A 16 -3.66 0.95 12.71
C LEU A 16 -2.91 -0.34 13.05
N CYS A 17 -2.34 -0.45 14.24
CA CYS A 17 -1.67 -1.66 14.70
C CYS A 17 -2.63 -2.86 14.71
N SER A 18 -3.88 -2.66 15.14
CA SER A 18 -4.90 -3.70 15.15
C SER A 18 -5.28 -4.17 13.75
N VAL A 19 -5.41 -3.24 12.79
CA VAL A 19 -5.67 -3.57 11.38
C VAL A 19 -4.54 -4.43 10.81
N ILE A 20 -3.29 -4.04 11.05
CA ILE A 20 -2.12 -4.80 10.58
C ILE A 20 -2.09 -6.19 11.21
N LYS A 21 -2.33 -6.30 12.51
CA LYS A 21 -2.36 -7.59 13.20
C LYS A 21 -3.39 -8.53 12.57
N ARG A 22 -4.60 -8.06 12.34
CA ARG A 22 -5.65 -8.86 11.68
C ARG A 22 -5.28 -9.24 10.25
N ALA A 23 -4.65 -8.33 9.51
CA ALA A 23 -4.20 -8.59 8.14
C ALA A 23 -3.10 -9.66 8.11
N VAL A 24 -2.12 -9.59 9.02
CA VAL A 24 -1.05 -10.60 9.15
C VAL A 24 -1.64 -11.97 9.49
N GLU A 25 -2.53 -12.03 10.48
CA GLU A 25 -3.19 -13.28 10.88
C GLU A 25 -3.95 -13.91 9.70
N LYS A 26 -4.65 -13.11 8.93
CA LYS A 26 -5.38 -13.60 7.75
C LYS A 26 -4.43 -14.07 6.65
N MET A 27 -3.39 -13.31 6.33
CA MET A 27 -2.39 -13.71 5.33
C MET A 27 -1.68 -15.00 5.76
N ASP A 28 -1.26 -15.11 7.02
CA ASP A 28 -0.62 -16.32 7.56
C ASP A 28 -1.53 -17.53 7.43
N SER A 29 -2.84 -17.37 7.68
CA SER A 29 -3.82 -18.45 7.51
C SER A 29 -3.94 -18.94 6.07
N MET A 30 -3.59 -18.11 5.10
CA MET A 30 -3.58 -18.44 3.67
C MET A 30 -2.18 -18.83 3.14
N GLY A 31 -1.17 -18.92 4.03
CA GLY A 31 0.21 -19.24 3.65
C GLY A 31 0.94 -18.07 2.97
N ILE A 32 0.46 -16.84 3.14
CA ILE A 32 1.09 -15.64 2.59
C ILE A 32 1.88 -14.95 3.69
N PHE A 33 3.20 -15.14 3.70
CA PHE A 33 4.10 -14.62 4.72
C PHE A 33 4.79 -13.34 4.25
N GLN A 34 4.00 -12.31 4.01
CA GLN A 34 4.45 -11.02 3.50
C GLN A 34 4.93 -10.08 4.62
N TRP A 35 4.19 -10.05 5.73
CA TRP A 35 4.49 -9.26 6.92
C TRP A 35 4.55 -10.15 8.15
N ASP A 36 5.24 -9.72 9.20
CA ASP A 36 5.36 -10.42 10.46
C ASP A 36 5.22 -9.47 11.66
N GLU A 37 5.47 -9.98 12.88
CA GLU A 37 5.36 -9.22 14.12
C GLU A 37 6.39 -8.09 14.25
N VAL A 38 7.49 -8.20 13.51
CA VAL A 38 8.60 -7.23 13.56
C VAL A 38 8.39 -6.10 12.55
N TYR A 39 7.62 -6.36 11.46
CA TYR A 39 7.53 -5.41 10.37
C TYR A 39 6.22 -5.55 9.58
N PRO A 40 5.44 -4.47 9.41
CA PRO A 40 5.68 -3.12 9.97
C PRO A 40 5.33 -3.08 11.46
N ASP A 41 6.18 -2.45 12.26
CA ASP A 41 5.98 -2.31 13.69
C ASP A 41 5.33 -0.96 14.06
N ARG A 42 5.05 -0.78 15.37
CA ARG A 42 4.41 0.43 15.90
C ARG A 42 5.25 1.68 15.65
N ASP A 43 6.56 1.60 15.85
CA ASP A 43 7.47 2.75 15.66
C ASP A 43 7.54 3.18 14.20
N THR A 44 7.49 2.23 13.27
CA THR A 44 7.42 2.51 11.83
C THR A 44 6.13 3.27 11.49
N LEU A 45 5.00 2.85 12.02
CA LEU A 45 3.72 3.53 11.80
C LEU A 45 3.71 4.93 12.40
N GLN A 46 4.26 5.08 13.60
CA GLN A 46 4.38 6.39 14.24
C GLN A 46 5.23 7.35 13.41
N ASP A 47 6.34 6.88 12.86
CA ASP A 47 7.21 7.68 11.99
C ASP A 47 6.46 8.15 10.73
N TYR A 48 5.68 7.28 10.10
CA TYR A 48 4.83 7.68 8.97
C TYR A 48 3.80 8.74 9.35
N ILE A 49 3.20 8.63 10.53
CA ILE A 49 2.25 9.62 11.04
C ILE A 49 2.93 10.97 11.22
N GLU A 50 4.09 11.00 11.87
CA GLU A 50 4.87 12.22 12.12
C GLU A 50 5.28 12.90 10.81
N LYS A 51 5.63 12.13 9.79
CA LYS A 51 5.98 12.64 8.46
C LYS A 51 4.79 13.00 7.58
N GLY A 52 3.56 12.74 8.02
CA GLY A 52 2.35 12.99 7.25
C GLY A 52 2.24 12.15 5.98
N GLN A 53 2.78 10.93 5.98
CA GLN A 53 2.87 10.05 4.82
C GLN A 53 1.85 8.91 4.82
N ILE A 54 1.16 8.66 5.93
CA ILE A 54 0.19 7.59 6.06
C ILE A 54 -1.23 8.15 6.05
N TYR A 55 -2.09 7.47 5.30
CA TYR A 55 -3.49 7.83 5.10
C TYR A 55 -4.38 6.68 5.55
N VAL A 56 -5.58 7.02 5.98
CA VAL A 56 -6.63 6.07 6.32
C VAL A 56 -7.89 6.35 5.52
N GLY A 57 -8.62 5.31 5.16
CA GLY A 57 -9.99 5.38 4.66
C GLY A 57 -10.93 4.80 5.71
N ARG A 58 -11.91 5.58 6.15
CA ARG A 58 -12.85 5.19 7.20
C ARG A 58 -14.24 4.98 6.64
N THR A 59 -14.89 3.96 7.16
CA THR A 59 -16.33 3.75 6.97
C THR A 59 -16.96 3.37 8.31
N GLY A 60 -18.10 3.98 8.64
CA GLY A 60 -18.74 3.77 9.93
C GLY A 60 -17.84 4.06 11.15
N GLY A 61 -16.92 5.03 11.03
CA GLY A 61 -15.98 5.40 12.09
C GLY A 61 -14.77 4.46 12.26
N ARG A 62 -14.69 3.37 11.50
CA ARG A 62 -13.58 2.39 11.56
C ARG A 62 -12.64 2.57 10.37
N ILE A 63 -11.36 2.31 10.60
CA ILE A 63 -10.36 2.23 9.52
C ILE A 63 -10.64 0.96 8.70
N ALA A 64 -11.01 1.15 7.44
CA ALA A 64 -11.22 0.06 6.48
C ALA A 64 -9.99 -0.21 5.63
N VAL A 65 -9.17 0.82 5.37
CA VAL A 65 -7.95 0.74 4.57
C VAL A 65 -6.92 1.75 5.05
N MET A 66 -5.66 1.39 4.94
CA MET A 66 -4.52 2.27 5.18
C MET A 66 -3.54 2.18 4.03
N PHE A 67 -2.80 3.24 3.79
CA PHE A 67 -1.71 3.26 2.82
C PHE A 67 -0.71 4.39 3.11
N VAL A 68 0.51 4.23 2.62
CA VAL A 68 1.60 5.20 2.75
C VAL A 68 2.03 5.67 1.38
N LEU A 69 2.20 6.98 1.23
CA LEU A 69 2.72 7.61 0.01
C LEU A 69 3.97 8.41 0.36
N ASN A 70 5.10 8.10 -0.25
CA ASN A 70 6.36 8.82 -0.09
C ASN A 70 7.29 8.62 -1.29
N MET A 71 8.57 8.98 -1.13
CA MET A 71 9.61 8.81 -2.16
C MET A 71 10.70 7.82 -1.72
N GLN A 72 10.45 7.04 -0.68
CA GLN A 72 11.37 5.99 -0.23
C GLN A 72 11.18 4.75 -1.10
N TYR A 73 12.26 4.14 -1.55
CA TYR A 73 12.23 2.93 -2.36
C TYR A 73 13.48 2.08 -2.11
N ASP A 74 13.36 0.80 -2.36
CA ASP A 74 14.47 -0.15 -2.30
C ASP A 74 15.44 0.06 -3.49
N GLU A 75 16.72 -0.26 -3.30
CA GLU A 75 17.76 -0.15 -4.33
C GLU A 75 17.39 -0.86 -5.64
N SER A 76 16.63 -1.96 -5.58
CA SER A 76 16.14 -2.69 -6.75
C SER A 76 15.34 -1.81 -7.72
N TYR A 77 14.73 -0.74 -7.24
CA TYR A 77 14.00 0.22 -8.08
C TYR A 77 14.94 0.90 -9.10
N ASN A 78 16.21 1.06 -8.78
CA ASN A 78 17.20 1.69 -9.68
C ASN A 78 17.53 0.82 -10.90
N HIS A 79 17.20 -0.47 -10.86
CA HIS A 79 17.49 -1.44 -11.92
C HIS A 79 16.23 -1.89 -12.66
N ALA A 80 15.07 -1.41 -12.29
CA ALA A 80 13.82 -1.75 -12.96
C ALA A 80 13.68 -1.00 -14.29
N ALA A 81 12.95 -1.61 -15.23
CA ALA A 81 12.68 -1.04 -16.55
C ALA A 81 11.43 -0.15 -16.50
N TRP A 82 11.47 0.91 -15.70
CA TRP A 82 10.37 1.90 -15.65
C TRP A 82 10.16 2.50 -17.03
N LYS A 83 8.89 2.59 -17.45
CA LYS A 83 8.53 3.07 -18.77
C LYS A 83 8.94 4.53 -18.99
N ASP A 84 8.80 5.36 -17.96
CA ASP A 84 9.29 6.74 -17.95
C ASP A 84 10.08 6.99 -16.65
N PRO A 85 11.42 6.85 -16.67
CA PRO A 85 12.22 7.01 -15.45
C PRO A 85 12.19 8.41 -14.86
N ASP A 86 11.88 9.43 -15.67
CA ASP A 86 11.97 10.85 -15.28
C ASP A 86 10.62 11.44 -14.87
N VAL A 87 9.52 10.68 -14.97
CA VAL A 87 8.22 11.15 -14.58
C VAL A 87 8.17 11.40 -13.05
N PRO A 88 7.51 12.49 -12.60
CA PRO A 88 7.20 12.63 -11.18
C PRO A 88 6.28 11.50 -10.72
N TYR A 89 6.64 10.85 -9.62
CA TYR A 89 5.89 9.71 -9.09
C TYR A 89 5.82 9.74 -7.56
N ARG A 90 5.00 8.88 -7.01
CA ARG A 90 5.05 8.49 -5.58
C ARG A 90 5.16 6.98 -5.47
N VAL A 91 5.76 6.54 -4.37
CA VAL A 91 5.83 5.13 -4.02
C VAL A 91 4.71 4.83 -3.03
N LEU A 92 3.89 3.84 -3.34
CA LEU A 92 2.82 3.35 -2.49
C LEU A 92 3.34 2.20 -1.64
N HIS A 93 3.24 2.35 -0.32
CA HIS A 93 3.67 1.36 0.66
C HIS A 93 2.52 0.99 1.60
N ARG A 94 2.63 -0.16 2.25
CA ARG A 94 1.76 -0.56 3.36
C ARG A 94 0.28 -0.47 2.99
N PHE A 95 -0.06 -0.76 1.76
CA PHE A 95 -1.45 -0.81 1.34
C PHE A 95 -2.12 -2.01 2.00
N CYS A 96 -3.09 -1.75 2.83
CA CYS A 96 -3.72 -2.78 3.66
C CYS A 96 -5.20 -2.48 3.86
N VAL A 97 -6.05 -3.42 3.40
CA VAL A 97 -7.48 -3.42 3.69
C VAL A 97 -7.73 -4.27 4.92
N ASP A 98 -8.44 -3.73 5.91
CA ASP A 98 -8.85 -4.52 7.09
C ASP A 98 -9.61 -5.76 6.61
N PRO A 99 -9.26 -6.97 7.12
CA PRO A 99 -9.96 -8.20 6.74
C PRO A 99 -11.48 -8.13 6.83
N ASP A 100 -12.03 -7.38 7.80
CA ASP A 100 -13.49 -7.22 7.95
C ASP A 100 -14.13 -6.49 6.76
N PHE A 101 -13.35 -5.77 5.96
CA PHE A 101 -13.82 -5.00 4.81
C PHE A 101 -13.32 -5.54 3.47
N GLN A 102 -12.63 -6.67 3.47
CA GLN A 102 -12.19 -7.31 2.22
C GLN A 102 -13.38 -7.87 1.43
N GLY A 103 -13.26 -7.90 0.11
CA GLY A 103 -14.33 -8.35 -0.76
C GLY A 103 -15.47 -7.34 -0.98
N CYS A 104 -15.34 -6.12 -0.44
CA CYS A 104 -16.33 -5.05 -0.56
C CYS A 104 -15.92 -3.94 -1.54
N GLY A 105 -14.88 -4.14 -2.33
CA GLY A 105 -14.39 -3.15 -3.28
C GLY A 105 -13.57 -2.00 -2.66
N VAL A 106 -13.23 -2.09 -1.38
CA VAL A 106 -12.49 -1.04 -0.66
C VAL A 106 -11.11 -0.81 -1.28
N GLY A 107 -10.40 -1.86 -1.64
CA GLY A 107 -9.07 -1.76 -2.25
C GLY A 107 -9.09 -0.96 -3.55
N GLY A 108 -10.00 -1.27 -4.47
CA GLY A 108 -10.14 -0.55 -5.74
C GLY A 108 -10.50 0.93 -5.53
N LYS A 109 -11.44 1.22 -4.63
CA LYS A 109 -11.82 2.60 -4.29
C LYS A 109 -10.65 3.37 -3.69
N ALA A 110 -9.82 2.73 -2.87
CA ALA A 110 -8.64 3.37 -2.31
C ALA A 110 -7.60 3.69 -3.39
N LEU A 111 -7.38 2.80 -4.34
CA LEU A 111 -6.49 3.06 -5.49
C LEU A 111 -7.01 4.21 -6.35
N ASP A 112 -8.31 4.28 -6.62
CA ASP A 112 -8.93 5.42 -7.33
C ASP A 112 -8.70 6.73 -6.57
N HIS A 113 -8.86 6.71 -5.25
CA HIS A 113 -8.63 7.89 -4.42
C HIS A 113 -7.17 8.34 -4.47
N ILE A 114 -6.21 7.41 -4.40
CA ILE A 114 -4.77 7.70 -4.50
C ILE A 114 -4.46 8.40 -5.81
N GLU A 115 -4.97 7.89 -6.92
CA GLU A 115 -4.76 8.48 -8.24
C GLU A 115 -5.32 9.90 -8.32
N LYS A 116 -6.53 10.11 -7.79
CA LYS A 116 -7.15 11.44 -7.72
C LYS A 116 -6.32 12.41 -6.87
N LEU A 117 -5.95 11.97 -5.66
CA LEU A 117 -5.14 12.77 -4.73
C LEU A 117 -3.82 13.21 -5.37
N LEU A 118 -3.12 12.30 -6.02
CA LEU A 118 -1.84 12.58 -6.66
C LEU A 118 -2.01 13.46 -7.92
N SER A 119 -3.04 13.21 -8.73
CA SER A 119 -3.35 14.05 -9.89
C SER A 119 -3.59 15.50 -9.51
N GLU A 120 -4.26 15.76 -8.40
CA GLU A 120 -4.48 17.11 -7.86
C GLU A 120 -3.16 17.78 -7.45
N GLN A 121 -2.10 17.01 -7.19
CA GLN A 121 -0.76 17.49 -6.89
C GLN A 121 0.15 17.55 -8.12
N GLY A 122 -0.36 17.26 -9.31
CA GLY A 122 0.42 17.22 -10.55
C GLY A 122 1.27 15.96 -10.70
N ILE A 123 0.96 14.89 -9.97
CA ILE A 123 1.67 13.62 -10.01
C ILE A 123 0.76 12.57 -10.64
N HIS A 124 1.24 11.96 -11.72
CA HIS A 124 0.45 11.05 -12.55
C HIS A 124 1.08 9.66 -12.69
N ALA A 125 1.89 9.25 -11.72
CA ALA A 125 2.52 7.94 -11.70
C ALA A 125 2.67 7.42 -10.27
N VAL A 126 2.47 6.11 -10.09
CA VAL A 126 2.69 5.38 -8.84
C VAL A 126 3.58 4.18 -9.13
N ARG A 127 4.54 3.94 -8.24
CA ARG A 127 5.37 2.74 -8.20
C ARG A 127 5.11 1.97 -6.93
N ILE A 128 5.11 0.65 -7.04
CA ILE A 128 4.84 -0.26 -5.92
C ILE A 128 5.78 -1.46 -5.98
N ASP A 129 5.96 -2.12 -4.85
CA ASP A 129 6.49 -3.47 -4.78
C ASP A 129 5.44 -4.41 -4.17
N VAL A 130 5.23 -5.54 -4.82
CA VAL A 130 4.17 -6.50 -4.49
C VAL A 130 4.79 -7.87 -4.26
N PHE A 131 4.48 -8.49 -3.11
CA PHE A 131 4.98 -9.83 -2.79
C PHE A 131 4.54 -10.83 -3.85
N SER A 132 5.51 -11.52 -4.47
CA SER A 132 5.24 -12.45 -5.59
C SER A 132 4.33 -13.62 -5.21
N LYS A 133 4.29 -13.97 -3.93
CA LYS A 133 3.47 -15.07 -3.40
C LYS A 133 2.11 -14.60 -2.86
N ASN A 134 1.73 -13.35 -3.11
CA ASN A 134 0.40 -12.82 -2.80
C ASN A 134 -0.43 -12.66 -4.08
N PRO A 135 -1.11 -13.73 -4.54
CA PRO A 135 -1.87 -13.69 -5.80
C PRO A 135 -3.05 -12.72 -5.76
N TYR A 136 -3.61 -12.47 -4.59
CA TYR A 136 -4.74 -11.54 -4.43
C TYR A 136 -4.32 -10.10 -4.68
N ALA A 137 -3.18 -9.69 -4.12
CA ALA A 137 -2.62 -8.36 -4.33
C ALA A 137 -2.19 -8.15 -5.77
N LEU A 138 -1.46 -9.11 -6.36
CA LEU A 138 -1.04 -9.04 -7.76
C LEU A 138 -2.24 -8.86 -8.69
N LYS A 139 -3.28 -9.68 -8.51
CA LYS A 139 -4.50 -9.61 -9.33
C LYS A 139 -5.21 -8.26 -9.17
N MET A 140 -5.28 -7.73 -7.96
CA MET A 140 -5.91 -6.43 -7.69
C MET A 140 -5.17 -5.31 -8.43
N TYR A 141 -3.85 -5.26 -8.34
CA TYR A 141 -3.05 -4.24 -9.01
C TYR A 141 -3.10 -4.38 -10.53
N GLU A 142 -2.97 -5.59 -11.07
CA GLU A 142 -3.08 -5.84 -12.51
C GLU A 142 -4.46 -5.42 -13.05
N LYS A 143 -5.53 -5.77 -12.34
CA LYS A 143 -6.89 -5.37 -12.70
C LYS A 143 -7.05 -3.83 -12.68
N HIS A 144 -6.30 -3.15 -11.82
CA HIS A 144 -6.33 -1.68 -11.71
C HIS A 144 -5.38 -0.97 -12.68
N GLY A 145 -4.74 -1.73 -13.58
CA GLY A 145 -3.91 -1.19 -14.66
C GLY A 145 -2.42 -1.09 -14.35
N TYR A 146 -1.95 -1.67 -13.25
CA TYR A 146 -0.53 -1.74 -12.93
C TYR A 146 0.18 -2.77 -13.80
N THR A 147 1.40 -2.48 -14.21
CA THR A 147 2.25 -3.37 -15.02
C THR A 147 3.60 -3.60 -14.36
N VAL A 148 4.19 -4.78 -14.60
CA VAL A 148 5.49 -5.16 -14.04
C VAL A 148 6.61 -4.45 -14.78
N ALA A 149 7.52 -3.83 -14.01
CA ALA A 149 8.73 -3.19 -14.51
C ALA A 149 10.03 -3.91 -14.08
N GLY A 150 9.95 -4.81 -13.12
CA GLY A 150 11.11 -5.54 -12.62
C GLY A 150 10.80 -6.37 -11.40
N THR A 151 11.84 -6.82 -10.73
CA THR A 151 11.75 -7.60 -9.49
C THR A 151 12.76 -7.12 -8.47
N GLY A 152 12.51 -7.42 -7.19
CA GLY A 152 13.45 -7.18 -6.10
C GLY A 152 13.43 -8.32 -5.10
N ASP A 153 14.60 -8.67 -4.57
CA ASP A 153 14.73 -9.64 -3.49
C ASP A 153 14.75 -8.89 -2.15
N PHE A 154 13.68 -9.02 -1.39
CA PHE A 154 13.53 -8.38 -0.08
C PHE A 154 13.61 -9.43 1.03
N ARG A 155 13.58 -8.99 2.29
CA ARG A 155 13.69 -9.88 3.46
C ARG A 155 12.70 -11.05 3.44
N MET A 156 11.45 -10.81 3.01
CA MET A 156 10.40 -11.84 3.00
C MET A 156 10.36 -12.67 1.71
N GLY A 157 11.13 -12.32 0.69
CA GLY A 157 11.21 -13.05 -0.58
C GLY A 157 11.22 -12.14 -1.80
N LEU A 158 10.82 -12.71 -2.94
CA LEU A 158 10.77 -12.00 -4.21
C LEU A 158 9.54 -11.10 -4.29
N PHE A 159 9.74 -9.83 -4.65
CA PHE A 159 8.69 -8.85 -4.91
C PHE A 159 8.70 -8.44 -6.37
N MET A 160 7.51 -8.23 -6.93
CA MET A 160 7.32 -7.65 -8.25
C MET A 160 7.31 -6.13 -8.12
N LEU A 161 8.11 -5.44 -8.94
CA LEU A 161 8.09 -3.99 -9.03
C LEU A 161 7.11 -3.60 -10.12
N MET A 162 6.12 -2.80 -9.78
CA MET A 162 5.03 -2.45 -10.67
C MET A 162 4.82 -0.95 -10.74
N GLU A 163 4.21 -0.48 -11.82
CA GLU A 163 3.94 0.93 -12.06
C GLU A 163 2.59 1.13 -12.74
N LYS A 164 2.03 2.31 -12.52
CA LYS A 164 0.85 2.79 -13.25
C LYS A 164 1.01 4.27 -13.55
N TYR A 165 0.58 4.68 -14.75
CA TYR A 165 0.44 6.08 -15.20
C TYR A 165 -1.04 6.42 -15.33
N PHE A 166 -1.42 7.64 -14.99
CA PHE A 166 -2.82 8.07 -15.03
C PHE A 166 -2.97 9.57 -15.29
#